data_1585c52f8b9fb7dcf4c16601c4cc3465
#
_entry.id   1585c52f8b9fb7dcf4c16601c4cc3465
#
_cell.length_a   1.000
_cell.length_b   1.000
_cell.length_c   1.000
_cell.angle_alpha   90.00
_cell.angle_beta   90.00
_cell.angle_gamma   90.00
#
_symmetry.space_group_name_H-M   'P 1'
#
loop_
_entity.id
_entity.type
_entity.pdbx_description
1 polymer ?
#
loop_
_entity_poly.entity_id
_entity_poly.type
_entity_poly.pdbx_seq_one_letter_code
_entity_poly.pdbx_strand_id
1 'polypeptide(L)'
;MRKGMFKELVASVKEAGKIRKGRAKPSRVFSYSGPDVKRIRERMGVSQGDLASMIGVSTATLQNWEQGRRTPHGPARALLRIFEKNPRAVVNALAS
;
A
#
# COMPACT_ATOMS: atom_id res chain seq x y z
N MET A 1 -5.35 16.19 9.11
CA MET A 1 -4.75 15.09 9.82
C MET A 1 -4.27 15.52 11.18
N ARG A 2 -4.46 14.66 12.13
CA ARG A 2 -4.05 15.00 13.48
C ARG A 2 -2.54 14.89 13.65
N LYS A 3 -2.03 15.72 14.55
CA LYS A 3 -0.60 15.75 14.78
C LYS A 3 -0.02 14.41 15.20
N GLY A 4 -0.75 13.68 16.02
CA GLY A 4 -0.26 12.40 16.48
C GLY A 4 -0.02 11.42 15.35
N MET A 5 -0.96 11.38 14.43
CA MET A 5 -0.83 10.49 13.28
C MET A 5 0.35 10.90 12.41
N PHE A 6 0.51 12.19 12.22
CA PHE A 6 1.63 12.67 11.44
C PHE A 6 2.96 12.30 12.08
N LYS A 7 3.03 12.43 13.40
CA LYS A 7 4.24 12.08 14.13
C LYS A 7 4.57 10.60 13.96
N GLU A 8 3.55 9.77 14.01
CA GLU A 8 3.78 8.35 13.85
C GLU A 8 4.34 8.02 12.47
N LEU A 9 3.84 8.67 11.46
CA LEU A 9 4.36 8.47 10.11
C LEU A 9 5.81 8.89 10.01
N VAL A 10 6.12 10.05 10.57
CA VAL A 10 7.48 10.55 10.52
C VAL A 10 8.41 9.64 11.30
N ALA A 11 7.97 9.21 12.47
CA ALA A 11 8.79 8.31 13.27
C ALA A 11 9.05 7.01 12.55
N SER A 12 8.03 6.46 11.90
CA SER A 12 8.19 5.23 11.15
C SER A 12 9.20 5.38 10.04
N VAL A 13 9.14 6.49 9.34
CA VAL A 13 10.07 6.75 8.25
C VAL A 13 11.49 6.85 8.79
N LYS A 14 11.66 7.54 9.90
CA LYS A 14 12.97 7.68 10.49
C LYS A 14 13.53 6.34 10.96
N GLU A 15 12.68 5.54 11.56
CA GLU A 15 13.11 4.23 12.02
C GLU A 15 13.49 3.35 10.86
N ALA A 16 12.72 3.41 9.79
CA ALA A 16 13.06 2.64 8.59
C ALA A 16 14.41 3.07 8.05
N GLY A 17 14.69 4.37 8.10
CA GLY A 17 15.98 4.86 7.68
C GLY A 17 17.11 4.34 8.53
N LYS A 18 16.91 4.31 9.83
CA LYS A 18 17.91 3.77 10.73
C LYS A 18 18.15 2.29 10.48
N ILE A 19 17.09 1.55 10.32
CA ILE A 19 17.19 0.14 10.05
C ILE A 19 17.99 -0.10 8.78
N ARG A 20 17.74 0.72 7.77
CA ARG A 20 18.40 0.57 6.50
C ARG A 20 19.91 0.68 6.59
N LYS A 21 20.37 1.39 7.57
CA LYS A 21 21.79 1.62 7.70
C LYS A 21 22.59 0.36 7.95
N GLY A 22 21.98 -0.66 8.42
CA GLY A 22 22.78 -1.83 8.65
C GLY A 22 22.02 -3.08 8.87
N ARG A 23 20.73 -3.02 8.66
CA ARG A 23 19.96 -4.19 8.96
C ARG A 23 18.96 -4.50 7.90
N ALA A 24 17.82 -4.98 8.32
CA ALA A 24 16.79 -5.43 7.42
C ALA A 24 16.51 -4.44 6.31
N LYS A 25 16.15 -4.95 5.17
CA LYS A 25 15.78 -4.12 4.04
C LYS A 25 14.29 -3.86 4.11
N PRO A 26 13.88 -2.62 4.32
CA PRO A 26 12.46 -2.30 4.48
C PRO A 26 11.58 -2.83 3.34
N SER A 27 12.13 -2.90 2.15
CA SER A 27 11.36 -3.35 1.00
C SER A 27 10.87 -4.79 1.14
N ARG A 28 11.51 -5.58 1.97
CA ARG A 28 11.07 -6.95 2.17
C ARG A 28 9.78 -7.03 2.96
N VAL A 29 9.58 -6.06 3.84
CA VAL A 29 8.43 -6.04 4.71
C VAL A 29 7.15 -5.79 3.93
N PHE A 30 7.28 -5.16 2.78
CA PHE A 30 6.13 -4.76 1.99
C PHE A 30 5.99 -5.54 0.70
N SER A 31 6.32 -6.82 0.75
CA SER A 31 6.11 -7.68 -0.41
C SER A 31 4.67 -8.17 -0.40
N TYR A 32 4.03 -8.09 -1.54
CA TYR A 32 2.64 -8.50 -1.66
C TYR A 32 2.49 -9.49 -2.81
N SER A 33 1.89 -10.62 -2.51
CA SER A 33 1.52 -11.60 -3.51
C SER A 33 0.22 -11.17 -4.18
N GLY A 34 -0.16 -11.88 -5.26
CA GLY A 34 -1.43 -11.61 -5.89
C GLY A 34 -2.61 -11.74 -4.95
N PRO A 35 -2.71 -12.84 -4.18
CA PRO A 35 -3.79 -12.96 -3.20
C PRO A 35 -3.78 -11.85 -2.16
N ASP A 36 -2.61 -11.35 -1.78
CA ASP A 36 -2.54 -10.25 -0.83
C ASP A 36 -3.18 -8.99 -1.39
N VAL A 37 -2.84 -8.67 -2.64
CA VAL A 37 -3.40 -7.48 -3.29
C VAL A 37 -4.91 -7.61 -3.39
N LYS A 38 -5.38 -8.78 -3.80
CA LYS A 38 -6.81 -9.00 -3.93
C LYS A 38 -7.51 -8.89 -2.60
N ARG A 39 -6.92 -9.42 -1.53
CA ARG A 39 -7.52 -9.34 -0.21
C ARG A 39 -7.64 -7.91 0.26
N ILE A 40 -6.60 -7.10 0.03
CA ILE A 40 -6.64 -5.69 0.40
C ILE A 40 -7.78 -5.00 -0.33
N ARG A 41 -7.90 -5.26 -1.62
CA ARG A 41 -8.96 -4.66 -2.41
C ARG A 41 -10.34 -5.05 -1.89
N GLU A 42 -10.52 -6.32 -1.58
CA GLU A 42 -11.81 -6.81 -1.10
C GLU A 42 -12.15 -6.21 0.25
N ARG A 43 -11.16 -6.04 1.10
CA ARG A 43 -11.40 -5.41 2.40
C ARG A 43 -11.78 -3.94 2.26
N MET A 44 -11.29 -3.30 1.22
CA MET A 44 -11.67 -1.92 0.95
C MET A 44 -13.05 -1.82 0.30
N GLY A 45 -13.54 -2.91 -0.25
CA GLY A 45 -14.84 -2.92 -0.89
C GLY A 45 -14.86 -2.19 -2.22
N VAL A 46 -13.75 -2.19 -2.95
CA VAL A 46 -13.67 -1.46 -4.21
C VAL A 46 -13.37 -2.43 -5.35
N SER A 47 -13.66 -1.99 -6.56
CA SER A 47 -13.40 -2.77 -7.76
C SER A 47 -11.93 -2.69 -8.15
N GLN A 48 -11.54 -3.54 -9.09
CA GLN A 48 -10.18 -3.47 -9.62
C GLN A 48 -9.90 -2.10 -10.24
N GLY A 49 -10.85 -1.60 -11.00
CA GLY A 49 -10.68 -0.29 -11.62
C GLY A 49 -10.53 0.81 -10.58
N ASP A 50 -11.32 0.72 -9.51
CA ASP A 50 -11.23 1.72 -8.45
C ASP A 50 -9.89 1.67 -7.75
N LEU A 51 -9.43 0.48 -7.40
CA LEU A 51 -8.14 0.38 -6.71
C LEU A 51 -7.01 0.85 -7.61
N ALA A 52 -7.06 0.48 -8.89
CA ALA A 52 -6.05 0.93 -9.84
C ALA A 52 -5.99 2.46 -9.90
N SER A 53 -7.15 3.09 -9.96
CA SER A 53 -7.22 4.55 -9.96
C SER A 53 -6.64 5.14 -8.70
N MET A 54 -6.93 4.54 -7.57
CA MET A 54 -6.46 5.04 -6.28
C MET A 54 -4.94 4.97 -6.19
N ILE A 55 -4.35 3.96 -6.80
CA ILE A 55 -2.89 3.81 -6.79
C ILE A 55 -2.24 4.62 -7.90
N GLY A 56 -2.97 4.88 -8.97
CA GLY A 56 -2.43 5.60 -10.11
C GLY A 56 -1.84 4.68 -11.17
N VAL A 57 -2.37 3.47 -11.29
CA VAL A 57 -1.93 2.52 -12.31
C VAL A 57 -3.12 2.10 -13.15
N SER A 58 -2.84 1.40 -14.25
CA SER A 58 -3.92 0.90 -15.10
C SER A 58 -4.56 -0.32 -14.45
N THR A 59 -5.81 -0.58 -14.85
CA THR A 59 -6.50 -1.77 -14.40
C THR A 59 -5.74 -3.02 -14.80
N ALA A 60 -5.15 -3.01 -15.99
CA ALA A 60 -4.37 -4.14 -16.45
C ALA A 60 -3.18 -4.42 -15.53
N THR A 61 -2.52 -3.37 -15.06
CA THR A 61 -1.42 -3.53 -14.13
C THR A 61 -1.89 -4.18 -12.84
N LEU A 62 -3.02 -3.71 -12.32
CA LEU A 62 -3.56 -4.29 -11.10
C LEU A 62 -3.93 -5.75 -11.30
N GLN A 63 -4.53 -6.07 -12.44
CA GLN A 63 -4.87 -7.45 -12.75
C GLN A 63 -3.63 -8.33 -12.78
N ASN A 64 -2.55 -7.81 -13.35
CA ASN A 64 -1.28 -8.55 -13.38
C ASN A 64 -0.78 -8.82 -11.98
N TRP A 65 -0.92 -7.85 -11.09
CA TRP A 65 -0.53 -8.05 -9.70
C TRP A 65 -1.38 -9.14 -9.04
N GLU A 66 -2.70 -9.07 -9.20
CA GLU A 66 -3.59 -10.04 -8.56
C GLU A 66 -3.40 -11.45 -9.10
N GLN A 67 -3.00 -11.55 -10.36
CA GLN A 67 -2.76 -12.85 -10.98
C GLN A 67 -1.34 -13.35 -10.76
N GLY A 68 -0.50 -12.55 -10.12
CA GLY A 68 0.85 -12.99 -9.79
C GLY A 68 1.84 -12.86 -10.94
N ARG A 69 1.45 -12.22 -12.04
CA ARG A 69 2.36 -12.04 -13.17
C ARG A 69 3.38 -10.96 -12.92
N ARG A 70 3.02 -10.00 -12.09
CA ARG A 70 3.90 -8.93 -11.69
C ARG A 70 3.64 -8.64 -10.23
N THR A 71 4.63 -8.06 -9.56
CA THR A 71 4.48 -7.68 -8.17
C THR A 71 4.56 -6.17 -8.03
N PRO A 72 3.76 -5.59 -7.11
CA PRO A 72 3.88 -4.17 -6.83
C PRO A 72 5.25 -3.88 -6.25
N HIS A 73 5.79 -2.72 -6.59
CA HIS A 73 7.05 -2.30 -6.00
C HIS A 73 7.09 -0.78 -5.97
N GLY A 74 8.10 -0.25 -5.29
CA GLY A 74 8.24 1.19 -5.17
C GLY A 74 7.06 1.81 -4.43
N PRO A 75 6.60 2.97 -4.88
CA PRO A 75 5.51 3.68 -4.20
C PRO A 75 4.22 2.86 -4.09
N ALA A 76 3.98 1.96 -5.05
CA ALA A 76 2.78 1.13 -4.99
C ALA A 76 2.76 0.25 -3.76
N ARG A 77 3.92 -0.28 -3.37
CA ARG A 77 3.98 -1.08 -2.15
C ARG A 77 3.65 -0.26 -0.92
N ALA A 78 4.16 0.96 -0.87
CA ALA A 78 3.88 1.83 0.26
C ALA A 78 2.40 2.16 0.35
N LEU A 79 1.77 2.43 -0.79
CA LEU A 79 0.34 2.70 -0.80
C LEU A 79 -0.46 1.48 -0.36
N LEU A 80 -0.09 0.30 -0.83
CA LEU A 80 -0.78 -0.91 -0.42
C LEU A 80 -0.66 -1.13 1.08
N ARG A 81 0.48 -0.79 1.65
CA ARG A 81 0.66 -0.89 3.10
C ARG A 81 -0.31 0.02 3.83
N ILE A 82 -0.46 1.25 3.36
CA ILE A 82 -1.39 2.19 3.95
C ILE A 82 -2.82 1.68 3.81
N PHE A 83 -3.16 1.18 2.62
CA PHE A 83 -4.49 0.64 2.36
C PHE A 83 -4.79 -0.54 3.28
N GLU A 84 -3.80 -1.39 3.48
CA GLU A 84 -3.97 -2.55 4.34
C GLU A 84 -4.23 -2.16 5.78
N LYS A 85 -3.50 -1.16 6.25
CA LYS A 85 -3.60 -0.73 7.64
C LYS A 85 -4.86 0.07 7.93
N ASN A 86 -5.28 0.89 6.98
CA ASN A 86 -6.41 1.79 7.19
C ASN A 86 -7.33 1.84 5.99
N PRO A 87 -7.94 0.71 5.63
CA PRO A 87 -8.75 0.68 4.40
C PRO A 87 -9.90 1.67 4.41
N ARG A 88 -10.58 1.79 5.55
CA ARG A 88 -11.74 2.68 5.62
C ARG A 88 -11.33 4.14 5.51
N ALA A 89 -10.26 4.51 6.18
CA ALA A 89 -9.81 5.90 6.15
C ALA A 89 -9.40 6.29 4.74
N VAL A 90 -8.74 5.37 4.03
CA VAL A 90 -8.30 5.63 2.67
C VAL A 90 -9.50 5.85 1.75
N VAL A 91 -10.47 4.94 1.82
CA VAL A 91 -11.66 5.06 0.98
C VAL A 91 -12.37 6.37 1.25
N ASN A 92 -12.54 6.72 2.51
CA ASN A 92 -13.20 7.97 2.87
C ASN A 92 -12.45 9.18 2.36
N ALA A 93 -11.13 9.15 2.49
CA ALA A 93 -10.31 10.30 2.05
C ALA A 93 -10.40 10.50 0.54
N LEU A 94 -10.42 9.42 -0.21
CA LEU A 94 -10.42 9.51 -1.66
C LEU A 94 -11.81 9.70 -2.25
N ALA A 95 -12.84 9.41 -1.48
CA ALA A 95 -14.21 9.59 -1.94
C ALA A 95 -14.73 11.01 -1.71
N SER A 96 -14.03 11.78 -0.89
CA SER A 96 -14.49 13.15 -0.57
C SER A 96 -14.26 14.10 -1.70
#